data_3c32fc3b3f7d1be912cad07e25595e72
#
_entry.id   3c32fc3b3f7d1be912cad07e25595e72
#
_cell.length_a   1.000
_cell.length_b   1.000
_cell.length_c   1.000
_cell.angle_alpha   90.00
_cell.angle_beta   90.00
_cell.angle_gamma   90.00
#
_symmetry.space_group_name_H-M   'P 1'
#
loop_
_entity.id
_entity.type
_entity.pdbx_description
1 polymer ?
#
loop_
_entity_poly.entity_id
_entity_poly.type
_entity_poly.pdbx_seq_one_letter_code
_entity_poly.pdbx_strand_id
1 'polypeptide(L)'
;MPARREVVLFEGRAGEEAFSRRMRAVSLGSRPSFVRLSFVEPDGARMPGFHVRETPYGEEAVAAVPKARLRKAWTGRIDEMWLDAPDEHLHLAQPDTLVHLPEGVDPGGAFLKTSDGWRRKGQSRPARTLPERVLVVGAGLAGAFVTEALTARGVRVTVLDAHQVPAAGASALCCGLLHPHWQASDNPLFALTRAGFACARETLLRHPDCWAPVGVLDVARDEETERAWRAARAEARPFPMPSDFARWVSRDEAQSLSGLSVNRSAWWYEGAGLVRVGRLARTLLAESGAPIRCNTRVSLERRAGEWLALTPAGEVAARADAVVIAAGCASAGLANLPDTLLPIEPLYGRISLLGNDPYPGLRTALTGHGNLGKLDGFVGVGATYERGDARVLTAEAAHEHNFETFGDVVTPAETPLPVAFYEGVRAVSADRLPVVGAAPDAEALRGLAFRGVPQEKDLPTAEGLWLCTAMGSRGITWGRLCAQTLVRELAGEAPLLEAALVGALSPLRFAARAYRASGGKALF
;
A
#
# COMPACT_ATOMS: atom_id res chain seq x y z
N MET A 1 -22.49 -2.92 -14.83
CA MET A 1 -21.41 -1.91 -14.87
C MET A 1 -20.63 -2.00 -13.56
N PRO A 2 -19.30 -1.87 -13.61
CA PRO A 2 -18.46 -1.83 -12.40
C PRO A 2 -18.91 -0.67 -11.50
N ALA A 3 -19.17 -0.97 -10.23
CA ALA A 3 -19.78 -0.01 -9.31
C ALA A 3 -18.73 0.91 -8.67
N ARG A 4 -18.90 2.21 -8.86
CA ARG A 4 -18.23 3.23 -8.07
C ARG A 4 -18.84 3.25 -6.66
N ARG A 5 -18.01 3.35 -5.62
CA ARG A 5 -18.47 3.54 -4.24
C ARG A 5 -18.65 5.02 -3.93
N GLU A 6 -19.80 5.38 -3.43
CA GLU A 6 -20.04 6.73 -2.91
C GLU A 6 -19.32 6.92 -1.58
N VAL A 7 -18.74 8.08 -1.37
CA VAL A 7 -18.18 8.48 -0.08
C VAL A 7 -19.18 9.38 0.62
N VAL A 8 -19.66 8.95 1.78
CA VAL A 8 -20.69 9.66 2.54
C VAL A 8 -20.18 10.01 3.94
N LEU A 9 -20.21 11.29 4.25
CA LEU A 9 -19.92 11.80 5.58
C LEU A 9 -21.22 11.88 6.37
N PHE A 10 -21.28 11.16 7.51
CA PHE A 10 -22.38 11.20 8.46
C PHE A 10 -21.88 11.81 9.77
N GLU A 11 -22.38 12.97 10.12
CA GLU A 11 -22.03 13.65 11.35
C GLU A 11 -23.27 14.06 12.15
N GLY A 12 -23.12 14.08 13.46
CA GLY A 12 -24.14 14.45 14.39
C GLY A 12 -25.39 13.55 14.36
N ARG A 13 -26.47 14.04 14.93
CA ARG A 13 -27.73 13.30 15.06
C ARG A 13 -28.39 13.02 13.71
N ALA A 14 -28.43 14.05 12.83
CA ALA A 14 -29.01 13.89 11.49
C ALA A 14 -28.24 12.87 10.65
N GLY A 15 -26.91 12.84 10.75
CA GLY A 15 -26.04 11.86 10.11
C GLY A 15 -26.30 10.43 10.59
N GLU A 16 -26.41 10.21 11.90
CA GLU A 16 -26.71 8.87 12.47
C GLU A 16 -28.11 8.37 12.09
N GLU A 17 -29.10 9.24 12.05
CA GLU A 17 -30.45 8.89 11.58
C GLU A 17 -30.46 8.52 10.08
N ALA A 18 -29.73 9.26 9.25
CA ALA A 18 -29.58 8.96 7.82
C ALA A 18 -28.84 7.65 7.58
N PHE A 19 -27.76 7.41 8.31
CA PHE A 19 -27.03 6.15 8.29
C PHE A 19 -27.93 4.97 8.67
N SER A 20 -28.67 5.12 9.76
CA SER A 20 -29.63 4.09 10.22
C SER A 20 -30.73 3.79 9.20
N ARG A 21 -31.23 4.81 8.47
CA ARG A 21 -32.18 4.62 7.36
C ARG A 21 -31.54 3.84 6.20
N ARG A 22 -30.31 4.20 5.79
CA ARG A 22 -29.57 3.45 4.75
C ARG A 22 -29.36 2.00 5.16
N MET A 23 -28.96 1.74 6.40
CA MET A 23 -28.74 0.38 6.89
C MET A 23 -30.01 -0.48 6.87
N ARG A 24 -31.17 0.11 7.18
CA ARG A 24 -32.47 -0.60 7.03
C ARG A 24 -32.79 -0.97 5.59
N ALA A 25 -32.47 -0.10 4.64
CA ALA A 25 -32.66 -0.38 3.21
C ALA A 25 -31.77 -1.53 2.72
N VAL A 26 -30.56 -1.64 3.27
CA VAL A 26 -29.62 -2.74 3.01
C VAL A 26 -30.16 -4.09 3.48
N SER A 27 -30.72 -4.14 4.69
CA SER A 27 -31.29 -5.38 5.23
C SER A 27 -32.50 -5.89 4.42
N LEU A 28 -33.07 -5.04 3.54
CA LEU A 28 -34.18 -5.38 2.63
C LEU A 28 -33.70 -5.84 1.24
N GLY A 29 -32.39 -6.16 1.07
CA GLY A 29 -31.86 -6.81 -0.14
C GLY A 29 -31.18 -5.90 -1.15
N SER A 30 -31.05 -4.58 -0.90
CA SER A 30 -30.16 -3.73 -1.67
C SER A 30 -28.72 -3.92 -1.19
N ARG A 31 -27.77 -4.18 -2.10
CA ARG A 31 -26.34 -4.18 -1.75
C ARG A 31 -25.85 -2.73 -1.62
N PRO A 32 -25.54 -2.23 -0.43
CA PRO A 32 -24.91 -0.92 -0.33
C PRO A 32 -23.47 -1.02 -0.76
N SER A 33 -23.04 -0.03 -1.51
CA SER A 33 -21.67 0.09 -1.94
C SER A 33 -21.21 1.52 -1.67
N PHE A 34 -21.10 1.87 -0.39
CA PHE A 34 -20.65 3.20 0.01
C PHE A 34 -19.56 3.12 1.09
N VAL A 35 -18.84 4.21 1.23
CA VAL A 35 -17.86 4.42 2.28
C VAL A 35 -18.46 5.37 3.31
N ARG A 36 -18.65 4.90 4.54
CA ARG A 36 -18.95 5.77 5.68
C ARG A 36 -17.66 6.48 6.08
N LEU A 37 -17.61 7.80 5.90
CA LEU A 37 -16.47 8.63 6.31
C LEU A 37 -16.79 9.33 7.63
N SER A 38 -15.82 9.39 8.54
CA SER A 38 -15.86 10.21 9.74
C SER A 38 -14.51 10.84 10.02
N PHE A 39 -14.50 12.02 10.64
CA PHE A 39 -13.29 12.71 11.06
C PHE A 39 -13.23 12.74 12.59
N VAL A 40 -12.04 12.50 13.14
CA VAL A 40 -11.80 12.54 14.58
C VAL A 40 -10.49 13.26 14.88
N GLU A 41 -10.44 13.97 16.01
CA GLU A 41 -9.17 14.47 16.52
C GLU A 41 -8.30 13.31 17.02
N PRO A 42 -6.99 13.33 16.76
CA PRO A 42 -6.08 12.37 17.36
C PRO A 42 -6.01 12.60 18.88
N ASP A 43 -6.43 11.62 19.65
CA ASP A 43 -6.52 11.68 21.11
C ASP A 43 -5.44 10.87 21.84
N GLY A 44 -4.45 10.36 21.09
CA GLY A 44 -3.42 9.47 21.61
C GLY A 44 -3.87 8.02 21.82
N ALA A 45 -5.17 7.73 21.79
CA ALA A 45 -5.72 6.39 21.82
C ALA A 45 -5.79 5.77 20.41
N ARG A 46 -5.75 6.58 19.37
CA ARG A 46 -5.76 6.16 17.96
C ARG A 46 -4.53 6.64 17.22
N MET A 47 -4.04 5.79 16.33
CA MET A 47 -2.97 6.17 15.41
C MET A 47 -3.44 7.31 14.50
N PRO A 48 -2.62 8.37 14.29
CA PRO A 48 -2.91 9.37 13.27
C PRO A 48 -2.99 8.76 11.87
N GLY A 49 -3.86 9.34 11.01
CA GLY A 49 -4.05 8.92 9.64
C GLY A 49 -5.43 8.30 9.38
N PHE A 50 -5.56 7.62 8.27
CA PHE A 50 -6.81 6.98 7.87
C PHE A 50 -6.86 5.52 8.32
N HIS A 51 -7.95 5.15 8.99
CA HIS A 51 -8.28 3.80 9.41
C HIS A 51 -9.48 3.32 8.61
N VAL A 52 -9.27 2.35 7.73
CA VAL A 52 -10.32 1.81 6.86
C VAL A 52 -10.58 0.37 7.23
N ARG A 53 -11.84 0.02 7.44
CA ARG A 53 -12.27 -1.37 7.65
C ARG A 53 -13.38 -1.74 6.69
N GLU A 54 -13.42 -2.99 6.28
CA GLU A 54 -14.54 -3.55 5.53
C GLU A 54 -15.72 -3.83 6.45
N THR A 55 -16.92 -3.61 5.94
CA THR A 55 -18.19 -3.82 6.63
C THR A 55 -19.19 -4.50 5.70
N PRO A 56 -20.27 -5.06 6.21
CA PRO A 56 -21.30 -5.66 5.36
C PRO A 56 -21.95 -4.69 4.35
N TYR A 57 -21.85 -3.36 4.57
CA TYR A 57 -22.39 -2.33 3.69
C TYR A 57 -21.33 -1.66 2.78
N GLY A 58 -20.07 -2.06 2.88
CA GLY A 58 -18.98 -1.45 2.12
C GLY A 58 -17.75 -1.21 2.99
N GLU A 59 -17.39 0.04 3.21
CA GLU A 59 -16.22 0.38 4.03
C GLU A 59 -16.58 1.46 5.05
N GLU A 60 -15.91 1.44 6.18
CA GLU A 60 -15.88 2.53 7.14
C GLU A 60 -14.48 3.12 7.18
N ALA A 61 -14.37 4.42 6.97
CA ALA A 61 -13.14 5.17 7.00
C ALA A 61 -13.17 6.21 8.12
N VAL A 62 -12.25 6.09 9.07
CA VAL A 62 -12.06 7.06 10.14
C VAL A 62 -10.76 7.81 9.89
N ALA A 63 -10.85 9.11 9.67
CA ALA A 63 -9.69 9.98 9.49
C ALA A 63 -9.32 10.63 10.84
N ALA A 64 -8.29 10.10 11.50
CA ALA A 64 -7.71 10.67 12.70
C ALA A 64 -6.69 11.76 12.31
N VAL A 65 -7.19 12.96 12.02
CA VAL A 65 -6.41 14.09 11.51
C VAL A 65 -6.78 15.35 12.28
N PRO A 66 -5.80 16.14 12.77
CA PRO A 66 -6.09 17.42 13.44
C PRO A 66 -6.95 18.34 12.56
N LYS A 67 -8.01 18.92 13.12
CA LYS A 67 -8.93 19.83 12.39
C LYS A 67 -8.19 20.88 11.57
N ALA A 68 -7.14 21.49 12.13
CA ALA A 68 -6.32 22.48 11.44
C ALA A 68 -5.59 21.95 10.18
N ARG A 69 -5.39 20.65 10.08
CA ARG A 69 -4.72 19.99 8.94
C ARG A 69 -5.69 19.33 7.98
N LEU A 70 -6.95 19.15 8.35
CA LEU A 70 -7.93 18.37 7.59
C LEU A 70 -8.05 18.84 6.14
N ARG A 71 -8.13 20.14 5.88
CA ARG A 71 -8.22 20.72 4.53
C ARG A 71 -7.02 20.39 3.64
N LYS A 72 -5.84 20.15 4.22
CA LYS A 72 -4.61 19.76 3.50
C LYS A 72 -4.48 18.24 3.40
N ALA A 73 -5.01 17.53 4.37
CA ALA A 73 -4.94 16.08 4.42
C ALA A 73 -5.96 15.40 3.50
N TRP A 74 -7.15 16.02 3.31
CA TRP A 74 -8.21 15.47 2.49
C TRP A 74 -8.34 16.23 1.17
N THR A 75 -8.17 15.53 0.05
CA THR A 75 -8.40 16.06 -1.31
C THR A 75 -9.42 15.24 -2.09
N GLY A 76 -9.99 14.24 -1.46
CA GLY A 76 -10.95 13.35 -2.07
C GLY A 76 -12.32 14.00 -2.26
N ARG A 77 -13.12 13.42 -3.15
CA ARG A 77 -14.52 13.78 -3.32
C ARG A 77 -15.36 13.14 -2.23
N ILE A 78 -16.23 13.93 -1.61
CA ILE A 78 -17.33 13.45 -0.77
C ILE A 78 -18.61 13.59 -1.61
N ASP A 79 -19.33 12.51 -1.82
CA ASP A 79 -20.50 12.51 -2.66
C ASP A 79 -21.73 13.06 -1.92
N GLU A 80 -21.82 12.77 -0.63
CA GLU A 80 -22.94 13.19 0.22
C GLU A 80 -22.46 13.51 1.63
N MET A 81 -22.98 14.57 2.23
CA MET A 81 -22.66 15.02 3.58
C MET A 81 -23.96 15.24 4.38
N TRP A 82 -24.04 14.67 5.56
CA TRP A 82 -25.09 14.88 6.54
C TRP A 82 -24.47 15.57 7.76
N LEU A 83 -24.83 16.81 8.02
CA LEU A 83 -24.23 17.67 9.05
C LEU A 83 -25.34 18.27 9.92
N ASP A 84 -25.10 18.37 11.23
CA ASP A 84 -25.98 19.10 12.14
C ASP A 84 -25.76 20.62 12.08
N ALA A 85 -24.54 21.03 11.74
CA ALA A 85 -24.15 22.43 11.60
C ALA A 85 -23.23 22.64 10.39
N PRO A 86 -23.22 23.85 9.76
CA PRO A 86 -22.47 24.10 8.54
C PRO A 86 -20.95 24.34 8.74
N ASP A 87 -20.48 24.50 9.95
CA ASP A 87 -19.22 25.16 10.28
C ASP A 87 -17.96 24.29 10.19
N GLU A 88 -18.00 23.00 10.57
CA GLU A 88 -16.77 22.23 10.70
C GLU A 88 -16.26 21.59 9.39
N HIS A 89 -17.15 20.96 8.60
CA HIS A 89 -16.74 20.15 7.44
C HIS A 89 -17.29 20.66 6.10
N LEU A 90 -18.13 21.69 6.10
CA LEU A 90 -18.75 22.22 4.89
C LEU A 90 -17.72 22.71 3.85
N HIS A 91 -16.54 23.13 4.29
CA HIS A 91 -15.44 23.54 3.42
C HIS A 91 -14.88 22.38 2.56
N LEU A 92 -15.16 21.12 2.92
CA LEU A 92 -14.78 19.93 2.16
C LEU A 92 -15.74 19.63 1.00
N ALA A 93 -16.95 20.22 1.02
CA ALA A 93 -17.92 20.04 -0.04
C ALA A 93 -17.39 20.58 -1.38
N GLN A 94 -17.52 19.76 -2.41
CA GLN A 94 -17.22 20.12 -3.81
C GLN A 94 -18.53 20.44 -4.56
N PRO A 95 -18.48 21.00 -5.78
CA PRO A 95 -19.71 21.33 -6.52
C PRO A 95 -20.69 20.17 -6.70
N ASP A 96 -20.19 18.93 -6.75
CA ASP A 96 -20.98 17.72 -6.92
C ASP A 96 -21.47 17.12 -5.58
N THR A 97 -20.98 17.61 -4.44
CA THR A 97 -21.34 17.09 -3.12
C THR A 97 -22.77 17.51 -2.79
N LEU A 98 -23.63 16.55 -2.45
CA LEU A 98 -24.96 16.82 -1.89
C LEU A 98 -24.84 17.01 -0.39
N VAL A 99 -25.25 18.16 0.10
CA VAL A 99 -25.17 18.52 1.53
C VAL A 99 -26.58 18.57 2.12
N HIS A 100 -26.78 17.81 3.19
CA HIS A 100 -28.02 17.82 3.98
C HIS A 100 -27.75 18.52 5.31
N LEU A 101 -28.57 19.51 5.62
CA LEU A 101 -28.57 20.28 6.85
C LEU A 101 -29.96 20.25 7.48
N PRO A 102 -30.08 20.47 8.80
CA PRO A 102 -31.37 20.62 9.46
C PRO A 102 -32.22 21.72 8.84
N GLU A 103 -33.53 21.63 9.00
CA GLU A 103 -34.46 22.64 8.51
C GLU A 103 -34.14 24.02 9.13
N GLY A 104 -34.10 25.06 8.29
CA GLY A 104 -33.79 26.42 8.69
C GLY A 104 -32.28 26.75 8.75
N VAL A 105 -31.40 25.79 8.53
CA VAL A 105 -29.93 26.02 8.49
C VAL A 105 -29.49 26.41 7.08
N ASP A 106 -28.86 27.58 6.94
CA ASP A 106 -28.31 28.09 5.67
C ASP A 106 -26.79 27.86 5.61
N PRO A 107 -26.27 27.14 4.61
CA PRO A 107 -24.84 26.95 4.43
C PRO A 107 -24.09 28.19 3.87
N GLY A 108 -24.81 29.27 3.56
CA GLY A 108 -24.26 30.51 3.05
C GLY A 108 -24.23 30.62 1.53
N GLY A 109 -23.92 31.82 1.05
CA GLY A 109 -24.01 32.20 -0.36
C GLY A 109 -23.15 31.41 -1.38
N ALA A 110 -22.26 30.55 -0.91
CA ALA A 110 -21.47 29.64 -1.76
C ALA A 110 -22.28 28.40 -2.22
N PHE A 111 -23.50 28.19 -1.70
CA PHE A 111 -24.34 27.03 -1.97
C PHE A 111 -25.64 27.43 -2.68
N LEU A 112 -26.24 26.46 -3.35
CA LEU A 112 -27.56 26.55 -3.96
C LEU A 112 -28.45 25.48 -3.35
N LYS A 113 -29.68 25.85 -2.97
CA LYS A 113 -30.71 24.91 -2.50
C LYS A 113 -31.26 24.15 -3.72
N THR A 114 -31.37 22.82 -3.59
CA THR A 114 -31.97 21.93 -4.57
C THR A 114 -33.15 21.18 -3.94
N SER A 115 -33.89 20.40 -4.72
CA SER A 115 -34.97 19.54 -4.18
C SER A 115 -34.47 18.56 -3.10
N ASP A 116 -33.22 18.12 -3.20
CA ASP A 116 -32.66 17.02 -2.41
C ASP A 116 -31.73 17.49 -1.27
N GLY A 117 -31.36 18.79 -1.26
CA GLY A 117 -30.44 19.36 -0.29
C GLY A 117 -29.74 20.62 -0.81
N TRP A 118 -28.46 20.79 -0.48
CA TRP A 118 -27.64 21.92 -0.91
C TRP A 118 -26.47 21.44 -1.76
N ARG A 119 -26.10 22.23 -2.80
CA ARG A 119 -24.91 21.99 -3.61
C ARG A 119 -24.04 23.23 -3.67
N ARG A 120 -22.73 23.04 -3.62
CA ARG A 120 -21.79 24.16 -3.74
C ARG A 120 -21.80 24.70 -5.18
N LYS A 121 -21.76 26.02 -5.33
CA LYS A 121 -21.61 26.69 -6.65
C LYS A 121 -20.26 26.33 -7.27
N GLY A 122 -20.24 26.01 -8.56
CA GLY A 122 -19.02 25.69 -9.30
C GLY A 122 -19.27 24.67 -10.40
N GLN A 123 -18.22 24.35 -11.14
CA GLN A 123 -18.30 23.31 -12.18
C GLN A 123 -18.04 21.94 -11.57
N SER A 124 -18.94 21.01 -11.84
CA SER A 124 -18.79 19.60 -11.51
C SER A 124 -17.65 18.99 -12.31
N ARG A 125 -16.84 18.14 -11.66
CA ARG A 125 -15.92 17.27 -12.40
C ARG A 125 -16.69 16.06 -12.92
N PRO A 126 -16.47 15.66 -14.20
CA PRO A 126 -17.13 14.46 -14.71
C PRO A 126 -16.78 13.25 -13.84
N ALA A 127 -17.79 12.46 -13.51
CA ALA A 127 -17.58 11.20 -12.79
C ALA A 127 -16.78 10.26 -13.70
N ARG A 128 -15.66 9.75 -13.23
CA ARG A 128 -14.96 8.65 -13.90
C ARG A 128 -15.72 7.36 -13.63
N THR A 129 -15.89 6.55 -14.65
CA THR A 129 -16.39 5.17 -14.53
C THR A 129 -15.21 4.22 -14.59
N LEU A 130 -15.26 3.15 -13.79
CA LEU A 130 -14.27 2.08 -13.90
C LEU A 130 -14.31 1.49 -15.32
N PRO A 131 -13.15 1.18 -15.92
CA PRO A 131 -13.10 0.45 -17.17
C PRO A 131 -13.76 -0.93 -17.02
N GLU A 132 -14.38 -1.38 -18.08
CA GLU A 132 -15.08 -2.68 -18.05
C GLU A 132 -14.10 -3.84 -18.04
N ARG A 133 -12.99 -3.70 -18.78
CA ARG A 133 -11.93 -4.71 -18.93
C ARG A 133 -10.60 -4.11 -18.53
N VAL A 134 -9.91 -4.77 -17.62
CA VAL A 134 -8.56 -4.38 -17.18
C VAL A 134 -7.60 -5.56 -17.35
N LEU A 135 -6.45 -5.26 -17.94
CA LEU A 135 -5.33 -6.18 -18.00
C LEU A 135 -4.39 -5.88 -16.83
N VAL A 136 -4.06 -6.89 -16.04
CA VAL A 136 -3.01 -6.82 -15.00
C VAL A 136 -1.78 -7.57 -15.50
N VAL A 137 -0.65 -6.89 -15.63
CA VAL A 137 0.61 -7.51 -16.05
C VAL A 137 1.50 -7.71 -14.83
N GLY A 138 1.67 -8.97 -14.44
CA GLY A 138 2.37 -9.44 -13.26
C GLY A 138 1.44 -10.13 -12.26
N ALA A 139 1.66 -11.43 -12.02
CA ALA A 139 0.93 -12.26 -11.06
C ALA A 139 1.67 -12.40 -9.71
N GLY A 140 2.49 -11.42 -9.35
CA GLY A 140 3.09 -11.29 -8.03
C GLY A 140 2.10 -10.76 -7.00
N LEU A 141 2.53 -10.52 -5.76
CA LEU A 141 1.68 -10.07 -4.66
C LEU A 141 0.96 -8.74 -4.99
N ALA A 142 1.65 -7.77 -5.62
CA ALA A 142 1.03 -6.50 -6.02
C ALA A 142 -0.08 -6.71 -7.05
N GLY A 143 0.16 -7.52 -8.10
CA GLY A 143 -0.84 -7.86 -9.10
C GLY A 143 -2.01 -8.65 -8.52
N ALA A 144 -1.76 -9.54 -7.55
CA ALA A 144 -2.80 -10.29 -6.85
C ALA A 144 -3.76 -9.36 -6.09
N PHE A 145 -3.24 -8.41 -5.32
CA PHE A 145 -4.06 -7.41 -4.63
C PHE A 145 -4.83 -6.49 -5.58
N VAL A 146 -4.19 -6.06 -6.68
CA VAL A 146 -4.87 -5.26 -7.72
C VAL A 146 -6.01 -6.04 -8.36
N THR A 147 -5.77 -7.31 -8.68
CA THR A 147 -6.78 -8.19 -9.29
C THR A 147 -7.97 -8.38 -8.34
N GLU A 148 -7.71 -8.72 -7.07
CA GLU A 148 -8.75 -8.84 -6.02
C GLU A 148 -9.57 -7.55 -5.91
N ALA A 149 -8.89 -6.40 -5.81
CA ALA A 149 -9.57 -5.12 -5.64
C ALA A 149 -10.42 -4.70 -6.84
N LEU A 150 -10.00 -5.01 -8.08
CA LEU A 150 -10.74 -4.74 -9.31
C LEU A 150 -11.93 -5.68 -9.48
N THR A 151 -11.73 -6.99 -9.28
CA THR A 151 -12.81 -7.98 -9.41
C THR A 151 -13.89 -7.81 -8.35
N ALA A 152 -13.52 -7.40 -7.13
CA ALA A 152 -14.47 -7.03 -6.08
C ALA A 152 -15.37 -5.83 -6.47
N ARG A 153 -14.97 -5.03 -7.47
CA ARG A 153 -15.76 -3.92 -8.05
C ARG A 153 -16.52 -4.32 -9.32
N GLY A 154 -16.50 -5.60 -9.70
CA GLY A 154 -17.15 -6.12 -10.91
C GLY A 154 -16.42 -5.82 -12.21
N VAL A 155 -15.13 -5.46 -12.14
CA VAL A 155 -14.29 -5.28 -13.34
C VAL A 155 -13.88 -6.65 -13.88
N ARG A 156 -13.95 -6.84 -15.18
CA ARG A 156 -13.42 -8.04 -15.85
C ARG A 156 -11.90 -7.91 -15.96
N VAL A 157 -11.17 -8.72 -15.20
CA VAL A 157 -9.71 -8.70 -15.16
C VAL A 157 -9.14 -9.91 -15.88
N THR A 158 -8.08 -9.71 -16.66
CA THR A 158 -7.19 -10.78 -17.15
C THR A 158 -5.80 -10.53 -16.61
N VAL A 159 -5.16 -11.56 -16.06
CA VAL A 159 -3.79 -11.47 -15.52
C VAL A 159 -2.82 -12.16 -16.47
N LEU A 160 -1.73 -11.48 -16.82
CA LEU A 160 -0.61 -12.07 -17.60
C LEU A 160 0.66 -12.05 -16.76
N ASP A 161 1.41 -13.15 -16.80
CA ASP A 161 2.73 -13.23 -16.16
C ASP A 161 3.74 -13.95 -17.06
N ALA A 162 4.96 -13.46 -17.08
CA ALA A 162 6.05 -14.03 -17.86
C ALA A 162 6.60 -15.34 -17.26
N HIS A 163 6.38 -15.61 -15.98
CA HIS A 163 6.79 -16.83 -15.31
C HIS A 163 5.82 -17.97 -15.55
N GLN A 164 6.28 -19.20 -15.30
CA GLN A 164 5.48 -20.42 -15.48
C GLN A 164 4.32 -20.56 -14.48
N VAL A 165 4.46 -19.95 -13.29
CA VAL A 165 3.47 -20.01 -12.22
C VAL A 165 3.29 -18.65 -11.56
N PRO A 166 2.12 -18.35 -10.98
CA PRO A 166 1.91 -17.13 -10.22
C PRO A 166 2.82 -17.04 -8.98
N ALA A 167 3.20 -15.84 -8.62
CA ALA A 167 4.07 -15.56 -7.46
C ALA A 167 5.46 -16.22 -7.56
N ALA A 168 6.02 -16.33 -8.76
CA ALA A 168 7.34 -16.95 -8.98
C ALA A 168 8.53 -16.01 -8.75
N GLY A 169 8.32 -14.69 -8.78
CA GLY A 169 9.38 -13.70 -8.54
C GLY A 169 9.62 -13.44 -7.05
N ALA A 170 9.89 -12.19 -6.67
CA ALA A 170 10.07 -11.78 -5.27
C ALA A 170 8.91 -12.19 -4.34
N SER A 171 7.75 -12.51 -4.90
CA SER A 171 6.57 -12.97 -4.17
C SER A 171 6.56 -14.47 -3.88
N ALA A 172 7.53 -15.25 -4.34
CA ALA A 172 7.64 -16.67 -4.00
C ALA A 172 8.09 -16.92 -2.55
N LEU A 173 8.42 -15.85 -1.81
CA LEU A 173 8.92 -15.91 -0.44
C LEU A 173 8.01 -16.76 0.46
N CYS A 174 8.62 -17.82 1.02
CA CYS A 174 7.93 -18.76 1.91
C CYS A 174 7.66 -18.17 3.31
N CYS A 175 8.54 -17.30 3.79
CA CYS A 175 8.51 -16.73 5.12
C CYS A 175 8.82 -15.22 5.06
N GLY A 176 7.80 -14.41 4.79
CA GLY A 176 7.90 -12.95 4.82
C GLY A 176 7.50 -12.41 6.19
N LEU A 177 8.06 -11.26 6.56
CA LEU A 177 7.75 -10.61 7.83
C LEU A 177 6.75 -9.47 7.62
N LEU A 178 5.62 -9.53 8.32
CA LEU A 178 4.68 -8.41 8.40
C LEU A 178 4.90 -7.67 9.72
N HIS A 179 5.36 -6.46 9.63
CA HIS A 179 5.42 -5.52 10.76
C HIS A 179 5.37 -4.07 10.26
N PRO A 180 4.93 -3.10 11.07
CA PRO A 180 5.15 -1.69 10.77
C PRO A 180 6.63 -1.35 10.97
N HIS A 181 7.07 -0.24 10.40
CA HIS A 181 8.45 0.21 10.52
C HIS A 181 8.49 1.52 11.32
N TRP A 182 8.68 1.40 12.64
CA TRP A 182 8.69 2.55 13.53
C TRP A 182 9.82 3.53 13.21
N GLN A 183 9.52 4.81 13.31
CA GLN A 183 10.50 5.91 13.20
C GLN A 183 10.19 7.03 14.18
N ALA A 184 11.23 7.74 14.62
CA ALA A 184 11.10 8.89 15.52
C ALA A 184 10.51 10.14 14.86
N SER A 185 10.22 10.11 13.56
CA SER A 185 9.55 11.15 12.79
C SER A 185 8.38 10.59 12.00
N ASP A 186 7.29 11.35 11.89
CA ASP A 186 6.13 10.99 11.08
C ASP A 186 6.39 11.33 9.61
N ASN A 187 7.29 10.59 8.99
CA ASN A 187 7.62 10.72 7.58
C ASN A 187 6.75 9.80 6.70
N PRO A 188 6.73 9.98 5.38
CA PRO A 188 5.90 9.19 4.48
C PRO A 188 6.12 7.67 4.59
N LEU A 189 7.36 7.24 4.86
CA LEU A 189 7.69 5.82 5.03
C LEU A 189 6.96 5.23 6.24
N PHE A 190 7.05 5.88 7.40
CA PHE A 190 6.38 5.41 8.61
C PHE A 190 4.86 5.50 8.48
N ALA A 191 4.34 6.60 7.95
CA ALA A 191 2.90 6.78 7.75
C ALA A 191 2.31 5.69 6.81
N LEU A 192 2.97 5.41 5.68
CA LEU A 192 2.56 4.35 4.75
C LEU A 192 2.68 2.95 5.35
N THR A 193 3.72 2.68 6.16
CA THR A 193 3.84 1.34 6.78
C THR A 193 2.81 1.14 7.87
N ARG A 194 2.41 2.17 8.62
CA ARG A 194 1.29 2.09 9.58
C ARG A 194 -0.04 1.77 8.88
N ALA A 195 -0.40 2.59 7.88
CA ALA A 195 -1.64 2.41 7.14
C ALA A 195 -1.67 1.05 6.43
N GLY A 196 -0.56 0.68 5.79
CA GLY A 196 -0.41 -0.60 5.10
C GLY A 196 -0.47 -1.80 6.04
N PHE A 197 0.13 -1.70 7.23
CA PHE A 197 0.08 -2.76 8.24
C PHE A 197 -1.36 -3.07 8.67
N ALA A 198 -2.17 -2.05 8.92
CA ALA A 198 -3.59 -2.23 9.26
C ALA A 198 -4.34 -2.95 8.14
N CYS A 199 -4.19 -2.50 6.89
CA CYS A 199 -4.79 -3.13 5.71
C CYS A 199 -4.32 -4.59 5.51
N ALA A 200 -3.02 -4.84 5.66
CA ALA A 200 -2.43 -6.18 5.49
C ALA A 200 -2.94 -7.15 6.57
N ARG A 201 -2.99 -6.70 7.82
CA ARG A 201 -3.51 -7.49 8.94
C ARG A 201 -4.97 -7.89 8.72
N GLU A 202 -5.81 -6.97 8.27
CA GLU A 202 -7.22 -7.26 7.94
C GLU A 202 -7.34 -8.34 6.87
N THR A 203 -6.50 -8.29 5.82
CA THR A 203 -6.44 -9.35 4.82
C THR A 203 -6.04 -10.70 5.42
N LEU A 204 -5.00 -10.72 6.24
CA LEU A 204 -4.47 -11.96 6.81
C LEU A 204 -5.42 -12.59 7.82
N LEU A 205 -6.21 -11.80 8.54
CA LEU A 205 -7.28 -12.32 9.40
C LEU A 205 -8.36 -13.07 8.61
N ARG A 206 -8.60 -12.70 7.35
CA ARG A 206 -9.51 -13.43 6.45
C ARG A 206 -8.85 -14.67 5.83
N HIS A 207 -7.52 -14.73 5.83
CA HIS A 207 -6.73 -15.83 5.23
C HIS A 207 -5.78 -16.43 6.27
N PRO A 208 -6.28 -17.06 7.35
CA PRO A 208 -5.46 -17.53 8.48
C PRO A 208 -4.38 -18.54 8.05
N ASP A 209 -4.64 -19.33 7.01
CA ASP A 209 -3.67 -20.29 6.48
C ASP A 209 -2.48 -19.64 5.77
N CYS A 210 -2.55 -18.34 5.47
CA CYS A 210 -1.49 -17.62 4.77
C CYS A 210 -0.47 -17.00 5.72
N TRP A 211 -0.65 -17.07 7.05
CA TRP A 211 0.27 -16.45 7.99
C TRP A 211 0.30 -17.14 9.35
N ALA A 212 1.28 -16.76 10.15
CA ALA A 212 1.41 -17.14 11.56
C ALA A 212 1.52 -15.85 12.40
N PRO A 213 0.49 -15.51 13.22
CA PRO A 213 0.47 -14.31 14.05
C PRO A 213 1.31 -14.51 15.33
N VAL A 214 2.61 -14.69 15.17
CA VAL A 214 3.54 -14.97 16.27
C VAL A 214 4.06 -13.72 16.98
N GLY A 215 3.62 -12.55 16.53
CA GLY A 215 4.19 -11.27 16.94
C GLY A 215 5.58 -11.02 16.35
N VAL A 216 6.05 -9.77 16.44
CA VAL A 216 7.37 -9.37 15.97
C VAL A 216 8.05 -8.48 17.00
N LEU A 217 9.28 -8.80 17.34
CA LEU A 217 10.19 -7.95 18.10
C LEU A 217 11.12 -7.22 17.13
N ASP A 218 11.00 -5.90 17.05
CA ASP A 218 11.95 -5.03 16.36
C ASP A 218 13.03 -4.62 17.37
N VAL A 219 14.13 -5.38 17.38
CA VAL A 219 15.19 -5.23 18.37
C VAL A 219 16.11 -4.10 17.96
N ALA A 220 16.48 -3.23 18.90
CA ALA A 220 17.45 -2.17 18.63
C ALA A 220 18.77 -2.80 18.12
N ARG A 221 19.21 -2.39 16.93
CA ARG A 221 20.37 -2.98 16.26
C ARG A 221 21.70 -2.75 17.02
N ASP A 222 21.80 -1.63 17.73
CA ASP A 222 22.96 -1.20 18.51
C ASP A 222 22.53 -0.33 19.70
N GLU A 223 23.46 0.00 20.59
CA GLU A 223 23.20 0.83 21.77
C GLU A 223 22.81 2.28 21.41
N GLU A 224 23.32 2.79 20.30
CA GLU A 224 22.97 4.14 19.82
C GLU A 224 21.51 4.19 19.40
N THR A 225 21.07 3.19 18.63
CA THR A 225 19.66 3.02 18.22
C THR A 225 18.76 2.88 19.46
N GLU A 226 19.14 2.05 20.44
CA GLU A 226 18.37 1.87 21.66
C GLU A 226 18.22 3.18 22.44
N ARG A 227 19.32 3.94 22.61
CA ARG A 227 19.29 5.26 23.27
C ARG A 227 18.40 6.24 22.52
N ALA A 228 18.53 6.31 21.19
CA ALA A 228 17.71 7.19 20.33
C ALA A 228 16.23 6.84 20.43
N TRP A 229 15.86 5.55 20.43
CA TRP A 229 14.48 5.11 20.59
C TRP A 229 13.91 5.42 21.97
N ARG A 230 14.69 5.23 23.04
CA ARG A 230 14.28 5.61 24.40
C ARG A 230 14.03 7.11 24.51
N ALA A 231 14.91 7.94 23.96
CA ALA A 231 14.75 9.39 23.98
C ALA A 231 13.50 9.83 23.21
N ALA A 232 13.31 9.33 21.98
CA ALA A 232 12.13 9.64 21.18
C ALA A 232 10.82 9.23 21.87
N ARG A 233 10.80 8.05 22.50
CA ARG A 233 9.65 7.59 23.27
C ARG A 233 9.37 8.47 24.49
N ALA A 234 10.40 8.88 25.25
CA ALA A 234 10.23 9.77 26.41
C ALA A 234 9.63 11.12 26.01
N GLU A 235 9.93 11.59 24.81
CA GLU A 235 9.38 12.81 24.21
C GLU A 235 8.06 12.59 23.44
N ALA A 236 7.48 11.38 23.51
CA ALA A 236 6.29 10.97 22.76
C ALA A 236 6.41 11.24 21.24
N ARG A 237 7.61 11.05 20.67
CA ARG A 237 7.84 11.26 19.23
C ARG A 237 7.68 9.96 18.42
N PRO A 238 7.09 10.04 17.24
CA PRO A 238 6.51 11.22 16.57
C PRO A 238 5.14 11.62 17.15
N PHE A 239 4.54 10.76 17.95
CA PHE A 239 3.30 10.90 18.72
C PHE A 239 3.22 9.76 19.77
N PRO A 240 2.36 9.85 20.79
CA PRO A 240 2.12 8.73 21.72
C PRO A 240 1.70 7.49 20.96
N MET A 241 2.43 6.37 21.17
CA MET A 241 2.15 5.12 20.47
C MET A 241 1.06 4.34 21.18
N PRO A 242 -0.10 4.04 20.53
CA PRO A 242 -1.12 3.18 21.09
C PRO A 242 -0.55 1.78 21.39
N SER A 243 -0.83 1.26 22.57
CA SER A 243 -0.25 -0.01 23.07
C SER A 243 -0.72 -1.25 22.30
N ASP A 244 -1.89 -1.17 21.69
CA ASP A 244 -2.45 -2.20 20.78
C ASP A 244 -1.79 -2.23 19.40
N PHE A 245 -1.10 -1.14 19.03
CA PHE A 245 -0.32 -1.07 17.82
C PHE A 245 1.13 -1.51 18.06
N ALA A 246 1.82 -0.87 19.02
CA ALA A 246 3.20 -1.20 19.39
C ALA A 246 3.50 -0.80 20.82
N ARG A 247 4.25 -1.61 21.53
CA ARG A 247 4.74 -1.26 22.85
C ARG A 247 6.24 -1.48 22.97
N TRP A 248 6.88 -0.60 23.72
CA TRP A 248 8.28 -0.75 24.07
C TRP A 248 8.42 -1.82 25.17
N VAL A 249 9.35 -2.75 24.96
CA VAL A 249 9.65 -3.81 25.90
C VAL A 249 11.11 -3.75 26.34
N SER A 250 11.36 -4.03 27.61
CA SER A 250 12.71 -4.17 28.14
C SER A 250 13.42 -5.39 27.53
N ARG A 251 14.74 -5.47 27.72
CA ARG A 251 15.51 -6.66 27.33
C ARG A 251 14.93 -7.94 27.92
N ASP A 252 14.64 -7.95 29.22
CA ASP A 252 14.16 -9.14 29.93
C ASP A 252 12.77 -9.57 29.42
N GLU A 253 11.92 -8.60 29.12
CA GLU A 253 10.62 -8.86 28.51
C GLU A 253 10.76 -9.35 27.06
N ALA A 254 11.70 -8.79 26.27
CA ALA A 254 12.00 -9.25 24.92
C ALA A 254 12.52 -10.70 24.92
N GLN A 255 13.35 -11.07 25.89
CA GLN A 255 13.78 -12.46 26.11
C GLN A 255 12.59 -13.36 26.47
N SER A 256 11.72 -12.90 27.37
CA SER A 256 10.52 -13.65 27.74
C SER A 256 9.59 -13.87 26.56
N LEU A 257 9.37 -12.87 25.70
CA LEU A 257 8.52 -12.96 24.51
C LEU A 257 9.14 -13.84 23.43
N SER A 258 10.42 -13.64 23.13
CA SER A 258 11.10 -14.39 22.06
C SER A 258 11.43 -15.83 22.43
N GLY A 259 11.66 -16.11 23.70
CA GLY A 259 12.23 -17.37 24.18
C GLY A 259 13.73 -17.50 23.93
N LEU A 260 14.41 -16.41 23.57
CA LEU A 260 15.83 -16.36 23.25
C LEU A 260 16.53 -15.30 24.09
N SER A 261 17.85 -15.45 24.27
CA SER A 261 18.69 -14.48 24.98
C SER A 261 18.96 -13.25 24.12
N VAL A 262 17.93 -12.43 23.92
CA VAL A 262 18.01 -11.13 23.21
C VAL A 262 18.77 -10.14 24.10
N ASN A 263 19.69 -9.37 23.54
CA ASN A 263 20.62 -8.55 24.33
C ASN A 263 20.20 -7.08 24.51
N ARG A 264 19.09 -6.62 23.85
CA ARG A 264 18.62 -5.23 23.87
C ARG A 264 17.10 -5.14 24.01
N SER A 265 16.62 -3.95 24.32
CA SER A 265 15.20 -3.59 24.30
C SER A 265 14.66 -3.56 22.87
N ALA A 266 13.33 -3.65 22.72
CA ALA A 266 12.67 -3.77 21.43
C ALA A 266 11.34 -3.03 21.39
N TRP A 267 10.84 -2.77 20.17
CA TRP A 267 9.43 -2.56 19.92
C TRP A 267 8.73 -3.90 19.71
N TRP A 268 7.66 -4.14 20.43
CA TRP A 268 6.82 -5.32 20.31
C TRP A 268 5.57 -5.00 19.50
N TYR A 269 5.35 -5.75 18.43
CA TYR A 269 4.17 -5.69 17.58
C TYR A 269 3.39 -6.99 17.72
N GLU A 270 2.42 -7.02 18.63
CA GLU A 270 1.62 -8.22 18.92
C GLU A 270 0.81 -8.68 17.70
N GLY A 271 0.21 -7.72 16.96
CA GLY A 271 -0.57 -7.99 15.76
C GLY A 271 0.22 -8.30 14.50
N ALA A 272 1.55 -8.46 14.60
CA ALA A 272 2.45 -8.77 13.51
C ALA A 272 2.74 -10.28 13.40
N GLY A 273 3.53 -10.69 12.40
CA GLY A 273 3.88 -12.10 12.26
C GLY A 273 4.53 -12.47 10.92
N LEU A 274 4.57 -13.76 10.66
CA LEU A 274 5.19 -14.35 9.48
C LEU A 274 4.15 -14.71 8.42
N VAL A 275 4.42 -14.42 7.16
CA VAL A 275 3.49 -14.57 6.03
C VAL A 275 4.05 -15.50 4.97
N ARG A 276 3.25 -16.44 4.53
CA ARG A 276 3.50 -17.30 3.37
C ARG A 276 3.14 -16.52 2.11
N VAL A 277 4.06 -15.65 1.67
CA VAL A 277 3.78 -14.62 0.65
C VAL A 277 3.29 -15.22 -0.66
N GLY A 278 3.96 -16.27 -1.14
CA GLY A 278 3.55 -16.95 -2.37
C GLY A 278 2.17 -17.63 -2.24
N ARG A 279 1.85 -18.18 -1.06
CA ARG A 279 0.54 -18.74 -0.78
C ARG A 279 -0.52 -17.65 -0.80
N LEU A 280 -0.29 -16.53 -0.10
CA LEU A 280 -1.23 -15.40 -0.08
C LEU A 280 -1.52 -14.89 -1.49
N ALA A 281 -0.48 -14.65 -2.31
CA ALA A 281 -0.67 -14.15 -3.67
C ALA A 281 -1.51 -15.13 -4.53
N ARG A 282 -1.23 -16.44 -4.45
CA ARG A 282 -2.00 -17.44 -5.17
C ARG A 282 -3.44 -17.57 -4.67
N THR A 283 -3.67 -17.48 -3.36
CA THR A 283 -5.02 -17.48 -2.76
C THR A 283 -5.85 -16.32 -3.27
N LEU A 284 -5.33 -15.09 -3.20
CA LEU A 284 -6.02 -13.88 -3.69
C LEU A 284 -6.36 -13.99 -5.19
N LEU A 285 -5.42 -14.47 -6.00
CA LEU A 285 -5.63 -14.69 -7.44
C LEU A 285 -6.72 -15.74 -7.70
N ALA A 286 -6.71 -16.85 -6.97
CA ALA A 286 -7.71 -17.90 -7.12
C ALA A 286 -9.12 -17.43 -6.72
N GLU A 287 -9.23 -16.72 -5.60
CA GLU A 287 -10.50 -16.17 -5.10
C GLU A 287 -11.07 -15.07 -6.01
N SER A 288 -10.21 -14.34 -6.73
CA SER A 288 -10.64 -13.30 -7.68
C SER A 288 -11.44 -13.86 -8.85
N GLY A 289 -11.29 -15.14 -9.18
CA GLY A 289 -11.90 -15.76 -10.36
C GLY A 289 -11.39 -15.24 -11.71
N ALA A 290 -10.39 -14.35 -11.72
CA ALA A 290 -9.83 -13.79 -12.94
C ALA A 290 -9.01 -14.83 -13.72
N PRO A 291 -9.12 -14.91 -15.06
CA PRO A 291 -8.26 -15.74 -15.87
C PRO A 291 -6.79 -15.30 -15.75
N ILE A 292 -5.91 -16.27 -15.46
CA ILE A 292 -4.48 -16.07 -15.32
C ILE A 292 -3.76 -16.82 -16.43
N ARG A 293 -2.91 -16.13 -17.18
CA ARG A 293 -2.07 -16.71 -18.24
C ARG A 293 -0.61 -16.53 -17.86
N CYS A 294 -0.03 -17.58 -17.34
CA CYS A 294 1.40 -17.69 -17.07
C CYS A 294 2.20 -17.99 -18.35
N ASN A 295 3.52 -17.95 -18.25
CA ASN A 295 4.44 -18.13 -19.37
C ASN A 295 4.10 -17.23 -20.58
N THR A 296 3.58 -16.02 -20.30
CA THR A 296 3.08 -15.09 -21.31
C THR A 296 3.83 -13.76 -21.18
N ARG A 297 4.99 -13.67 -21.83
CA ARG A 297 5.75 -12.42 -21.96
C ARG A 297 5.08 -11.54 -22.99
N VAL A 298 4.90 -10.26 -22.68
CA VAL A 298 4.22 -9.32 -23.57
C VAL A 298 4.93 -7.97 -23.67
N SER A 299 4.66 -7.25 -24.74
CA SER A 299 4.77 -5.79 -24.84
C SER A 299 3.36 -5.19 -24.87
N LEU A 300 3.25 -3.90 -24.59
CA LEU A 300 1.99 -3.19 -24.50
C LEU A 300 1.91 -2.13 -25.59
N GLU A 301 0.80 -2.08 -26.29
CA GLU A 301 0.55 -1.10 -27.33
C GLU A 301 -0.90 -0.60 -27.25
N ARG A 302 -1.13 0.69 -27.49
CA ARG A 302 -2.48 1.25 -27.57
C ARG A 302 -2.85 1.51 -29.03
N ARG A 303 -3.94 0.87 -29.48
CA ARG A 303 -4.47 1.02 -30.84
C ARG A 303 -5.96 1.28 -30.80
N ALA A 304 -6.44 2.28 -31.54
CA ALA A 304 -7.86 2.62 -31.65
C ALA A 304 -8.60 2.74 -30.29
N GLY A 305 -7.93 3.30 -29.28
CA GLY A 305 -8.50 3.49 -27.94
C GLY A 305 -8.44 2.28 -27.01
N GLU A 306 -7.97 1.13 -27.49
CA GLU A 306 -7.85 -0.14 -26.75
C GLU A 306 -6.38 -0.49 -26.49
N TRP A 307 -6.08 -1.09 -25.34
CA TRP A 307 -4.77 -1.65 -25.01
C TRP A 307 -4.65 -3.09 -25.51
N LEU A 308 -3.55 -3.38 -26.19
CA LEU A 308 -3.18 -4.70 -26.69
C LEU A 308 -1.94 -5.19 -25.92
N ALA A 309 -2.00 -6.42 -25.43
CA ALA A 309 -0.82 -7.14 -24.98
C ALA A 309 -0.36 -8.05 -26.13
N LEU A 310 0.84 -7.79 -26.63
CA LEU A 310 1.42 -8.50 -27.79
C LEU A 310 2.51 -9.47 -27.31
N THR A 311 2.45 -10.70 -27.78
CA THR A 311 3.53 -11.69 -27.58
C THR A 311 4.79 -11.28 -28.34
N PRO A 312 5.96 -11.87 -28.08
CA PRO A 312 7.17 -11.63 -28.87
C PRO A 312 7.00 -11.97 -30.36
N ALA A 313 6.04 -12.83 -30.71
CA ALA A 313 5.68 -13.14 -32.11
C ALA A 313 4.74 -12.09 -32.74
N GLY A 314 4.35 -11.05 -32.00
CA GLY A 314 3.42 -10.01 -32.47
C GLY A 314 1.94 -10.42 -32.41
N GLU A 315 1.61 -11.55 -31.83
CA GLU A 315 0.23 -12.01 -31.66
C GLU A 315 -0.44 -11.32 -30.47
N VAL A 316 -1.74 -11.06 -30.57
CA VAL A 316 -2.53 -10.44 -29.51
C VAL A 316 -2.85 -11.49 -28.44
N ALA A 317 -2.17 -11.43 -27.31
CA ALA A 317 -2.44 -12.28 -26.14
C ALA A 317 -3.70 -11.83 -25.39
N ALA A 318 -3.94 -10.51 -25.25
CA ALA A 318 -5.11 -9.96 -24.58
C ALA A 318 -5.45 -8.55 -25.06
N ARG A 319 -6.70 -8.14 -24.82
CA ARG A 319 -7.22 -6.77 -25.08
C ARG A 319 -7.93 -6.23 -23.84
N ALA A 320 -7.79 -4.94 -23.57
CA ALA A 320 -8.44 -4.29 -22.44
C ALA A 320 -8.63 -2.78 -22.67
N ASP A 321 -9.52 -2.17 -21.88
CA ASP A 321 -9.78 -0.73 -21.89
C ASP A 321 -8.70 0.01 -21.08
N ALA A 322 -8.09 -0.68 -20.11
CA ALA A 322 -6.97 -0.17 -19.31
C ALA A 322 -6.00 -1.30 -18.90
N VAL A 323 -4.77 -0.90 -18.58
CA VAL A 323 -3.69 -1.80 -18.13
C VAL A 323 -3.17 -1.34 -16.78
N VAL A 324 -2.95 -2.27 -15.86
CA VAL A 324 -2.19 -2.07 -14.63
C VAL A 324 -0.91 -2.89 -14.71
N ILE A 325 0.23 -2.22 -14.69
CA ILE A 325 1.55 -2.86 -14.65
C ILE A 325 1.96 -3.08 -13.19
N ALA A 326 2.08 -4.35 -12.80
CA ALA A 326 2.53 -4.82 -11.49
C ALA A 326 3.73 -5.78 -11.60
N ALA A 327 4.61 -5.54 -12.58
CA ALA A 327 5.63 -6.48 -13.06
C ALA A 327 7.01 -6.28 -12.39
N GLY A 328 7.06 -5.64 -11.21
CA GLY A 328 8.32 -5.44 -10.48
C GLY A 328 9.35 -4.67 -11.30
N CYS A 329 10.57 -5.20 -11.44
CA CYS A 329 11.65 -4.54 -12.19
C CYS A 329 11.36 -4.38 -13.69
N ALA A 330 10.48 -5.21 -14.27
CA ALA A 330 10.11 -5.08 -15.68
C ALA A 330 9.12 -3.93 -15.96
N SER A 331 8.62 -3.26 -14.92
CA SER A 331 7.54 -2.27 -15.05
C SER A 331 7.94 -1.06 -15.91
N ALA A 332 9.15 -0.56 -15.79
CA ALA A 332 9.63 0.59 -16.57
C ALA A 332 9.66 0.28 -18.08
N GLY A 333 10.22 -0.88 -18.43
CA GLY A 333 10.27 -1.32 -19.84
C GLY A 333 8.89 -1.59 -20.42
N LEU A 334 7.98 -2.21 -19.64
CA LEU A 334 6.58 -2.45 -20.07
C LEU A 334 5.80 -1.14 -20.27
N ALA A 335 6.04 -0.14 -19.43
CA ALA A 335 5.44 1.18 -19.56
C ALA A 335 6.11 2.07 -20.61
N ASN A 336 7.22 1.62 -21.19
CA ASN A 336 8.08 2.42 -22.09
C ASN A 336 8.47 3.77 -21.47
N LEU A 337 8.85 3.75 -20.18
CA LEU A 337 9.23 4.93 -19.41
C LEU A 337 10.74 4.96 -19.16
N PRO A 338 11.41 6.09 -19.42
CA PRO A 338 12.80 6.27 -19.07
C PRO A 338 12.99 6.37 -17.54
N ASP A 339 14.22 6.13 -17.07
CA ASP A 339 14.57 6.19 -15.64
C ASP A 339 14.28 7.55 -14.98
N THR A 340 14.29 8.64 -15.76
CA THR A 340 13.91 9.97 -15.27
C THR A 340 12.45 10.06 -14.84
N LEU A 341 11.58 9.23 -15.43
CA LEU A 341 10.13 9.18 -15.14
C LEU A 341 9.74 8.00 -14.24
N LEU A 342 10.50 6.92 -14.29
CA LEU A 342 10.24 5.73 -13.47
C LEU A 342 11.56 5.07 -13.03
N PRO A 343 12.27 5.66 -12.05
CA PRO A 343 13.55 5.15 -11.56
C PRO A 343 13.32 3.93 -10.67
N ILE A 344 13.32 2.75 -11.27
CA ILE A 344 13.21 1.46 -10.56
C ILE A 344 14.53 0.71 -10.70
N GLU A 345 15.14 0.40 -9.57
CA GLU A 345 16.36 -0.39 -9.47
C GLU A 345 16.05 -1.81 -8.97
N PRO A 346 16.70 -2.83 -9.54
CA PRO A 346 16.67 -4.17 -8.97
C PRO A 346 17.52 -4.22 -7.69
N LEU A 347 16.96 -4.83 -6.65
CA LEU A 347 17.62 -5.12 -5.40
C LEU A 347 17.55 -6.62 -5.14
N TYR A 348 18.64 -7.32 -5.39
CA TYR A 348 18.75 -8.75 -5.19
C TYR A 348 18.85 -9.07 -3.70
N GLY A 349 18.23 -10.15 -3.27
CA GLY A 349 18.28 -10.55 -1.87
C GLY A 349 18.10 -12.04 -1.65
N ARG A 350 18.83 -12.55 -0.67
CA ARG A 350 18.83 -13.95 -0.26
C ARG A 350 18.53 -14.08 1.22
N ILE A 351 17.68 -15.04 1.58
CA ILE A 351 17.40 -15.46 2.95
C ILE A 351 17.94 -16.86 3.09
N SER A 352 18.80 -17.10 4.08
CA SER A 352 19.31 -18.43 4.41
C SER A 352 18.22 -19.27 5.04
N LEU A 353 17.98 -20.46 4.51
CA LEU A 353 17.09 -21.46 5.09
C LEU A 353 17.95 -22.52 5.80
N LEU A 354 17.63 -22.80 7.06
CA LEU A 354 18.42 -23.71 7.91
C LEU A 354 17.80 -25.09 7.95
N GLY A 355 18.66 -26.11 7.89
CA GLY A 355 18.30 -27.53 8.03
C GLY A 355 18.25 -28.01 9.48
N ASN A 356 18.81 -27.21 10.40
CA ASN A 356 18.73 -27.44 11.84
C ASN A 356 17.98 -26.29 12.53
N ASP A 357 17.77 -26.38 13.83
CA ASP A 357 17.09 -25.38 14.65
C ASP A 357 18.04 -24.75 15.68
N PRO A 358 18.93 -23.84 15.28
CA PRO A 358 19.85 -23.21 16.22
C PRO A 358 19.16 -22.23 17.18
N TYR A 359 17.85 -22.04 17.04
CA TYR A 359 17.02 -21.18 17.89
C TYR A 359 15.81 -21.95 18.45
N PRO A 360 16.02 -23.05 19.22
CA PRO A 360 14.95 -23.97 19.62
C PRO A 360 13.87 -23.33 20.48
N GLY A 361 14.21 -22.24 21.19
CA GLY A 361 13.26 -21.48 22.02
C GLY A 361 12.47 -20.40 21.28
N LEU A 362 12.70 -20.18 19.99
CA LEU A 362 12.10 -19.08 19.23
C LEU A 362 10.56 -19.19 19.14
N ARG A 363 9.87 -18.23 19.73
CA ARG A 363 8.40 -18.14 19.79
C ARG A 363 7.81 -17.01 18.96
N THR A 364 8.61 -15.97 18.65
CA THR A 364 8.20 -14.78 17.89
C THR A 364 9.10 -14.63 16.68
N ALA A 365 8.78 -13.73 15.76
CA ALA A 365 9.76 -13.30 14.78
C ALA A 365 10.57 -12.11 15.31
N LEU A 366 11.82 -12.00 14.88
CA LEU A 366 12.69 -10.89 15.22
C LEU A 366 13.08 -10.11 13.97
N THR A 367 13.19 -8.80 14.12
CA THR A 367 13.75 -7.89 13.14
C THR A 367 14.62 -6.83 13.83
N GLY A 368 15.26 -5.97 13.07
CA GLY A 368 16.16 -4.91 13.55
C GLY A 368 17.34 -4.76 12.61
N HIS A 369 18.34 -5.60 12.73
CA HIS A 369 19.48 -5.61 11.82
C HIS A 369 19.27 -6.53 10.61
N GLY A 370 18.43 -7.54 10.75
CA GLY A 370 17.97 -8.49 9.74
C GLY A 370 16.61 -9.06 10.15
N ASN A 371 16.27 -10.23 9.67
CA ASN A 371 15.04 -10.94 10.02
C ASN A 371 15.37 -12.38 10.45
N LEU A 372 14.76 -12.81 11.53
CA LEU A 372 14.79 -14.20 11.99
C LEU A 372 13.36 -14.66 12.23
N GLY A 373 12.99 -15.78 11.65
CA GLY A 373 11.67 -16.36 11.85
C GLY A 373 11.63 -17.85 11.60
N LYS A 374 10.68 -18.54 12.25
CA LYS A 374 10.44 -19.97 12.09
C LYS A 374 9.02 -20.18 11.56
N LEU A 375 8.92 -20.79 10.39
CA LEU A 375 7.64 -21.07 9.74
C LEU A 375 7.73 -22.39 8.97
N ASP A 376 6.69 -23.22 9.07
CA ASP A 376 6.56 -24.50 8.36
C ASP A 376 7.78 -25.44 8.55
N GLY A 377 8.39 -25.42 9.73
CA GLY A 377 9.53 -26.27 10.06
C GLY A 377 10.90 -25.72 9.61
N PHE A 378 10.95 -24.59 8.93
CA PHE A 378 12.18 -23.93 8.52
C PHE A 378 12.49 -22.72 9.38
N VAL A 379 13.76 -22.52 9.69
CA VAL A 379 14.28 -21.28 10.23
C VAL A 379 14.86 -20.46 9.09
N GLY A 380 14.36 -19.24 8.91
CA GLY A 380 14.85 -18.29 7.91
C GLY A 380 15.64 -17.17 8.59
N VAL A 381 16.85 -16.89 8.09
CA VAL A 381 17.72 -15.80 8.56
C VAL A 381 18.15 -14.94 7.38
N GLY A 382 18.04 -13.63 7.47
CA GLY A 382 18.47 -12.72 6.38
C GLY A 382 17.90 -11.32 6.52
N ALA A 383 18.07 -10.51 5.49
CA ALA A 383 18.46 -10.91 4.14
C ALA A 383 19.67 -10.12 3.65
N THR A 384 20.32 -10.63 2.60
CA THR A 384 21.26 -9.79 1.84
C THR A 384 20.52 -8.69 1.07
N TYR A 385 21.25 -7.61 0.75
CA TYR A 385 20.78 -6.48 -0.05
C TYR A 385 21.83 -6.12 -1.09
N GLU A 386 21.80 -6.82 -2.24
CA GLU A 386 22.77 -6.68 -3.32
C GLU A 386 22.18 -5.79 -4.41
N ARG A 387 22.82 -4.65 -4.70
CA ARG A 387 22.34 -3.69 -5.70
C ARG A 387 22.74 -4.15 -7.11
N GLY A 388 21.90 -3.80 -8.07
CA GLY A 388 22.03 -4.24 -9.46
C GLY A 388 21.27 -5.53 -9.73
N ASP A 389 21.49 -6.10 -10.90
CA ASP A 389 20.80 -7.27 -11.43
C ASP A 389 21.60 -8.57 -11.25
N ALA A 390 22.79 -8.50 -10.68
CA ALA A 390 23.65 -9.65 -10.46
C ALA A 390 23.92 -9.89 -8.97
N ARG A 391 24.13 -11.17 -8.63
CA ARG A 391 24.64 -11.55 -7.32
C ARG A 391 26.09 -11.09 -7.20
N VAL A 392 26.37 -10.36 -6.14
CA VAL A 392 27.72 -9.89 -5.82
C VAL A 392 28.43 -10.86 -4.86
N LEU A 393 27.69 -11.40 -3.87
CA LEU A 393 28.21 -12.32 -2.89
C LEU A 393 28.23 -13.76 -3.40
N THR A 394 29.23 -14.57 -3.00
CA THR A 394 29.18 -16.03 -3.12
C THR A 394 28.07 -16.60 -2.22
N ALA A 395 27.75 -17.88 -2.34
CA ALA A 395 26.75 -18.53 -1.48
C ALA A 395 27.22 -18.51 -0.01
N GLU A 396 28.48 -18.83 0.23
CA GLU A 396 29.10 -18.87 1.56
C GLU A 396 29.10 -17.48 2.19
N ALA A 397 29.57 -16.47 1.48
CA ALA A 397 29.59 -15.08 1.96
C ALA A 397 28.17 -14.54 2.23
N ALA A 398 27.17 -14.96 1.49
CA ALA A 398 25.78 -14.56 1.74
C ALA A 398 25.20 -15.22 2.99
N HIS A 399 25.53 -16.50 3.25
CA HIS A 399 25.15 -17.15 4.51
C HIS A 399 25.83 -16.50 5.70
N GLU A 400 27.15 -16.28 5.61
CA GLU A 400 27.93 -15.59 6.63
C GLU A 400 27.36 -14.21 6.95
N HIS A 401 27.13 -13.38 5.93
CA HIS A 401 26.48 -12.07 6.09
C HIS A 401 25.13 -12.16 6.81
N ASN A 402 24.27 -13.12 6.45
CA ASN A 402 22.97 -13.29 7.08
C ASN A 402 23.10 -13.69 8.56
N PHE A 403 24.09 -14.48 8.92
CA PHE A 403 24.32 -14.89 10.31
C PHE A 403 24.95 -13.80 11.16
N GLU A 404 25.94 -13.08 10.62
CA GLU A 404 26.57 -11.94 11.28
C GLU A 404 25.57 -10.85 11.63
N THR A 405 24.60 -10.60 10.72
CA THR A 405 23.53 -9.62 10.92
C THR A 405 22.73 -9.86 12.20
N PHE A 406 22.60 -11.13 12.65
CA PHE A 406 21.89 -11.49 13.88
C PHE A 406 22.80 -11.84 15.05
N GLY A 407 24.08 -12.10 14.83
CA GLY A 407 25.01 -12.51 15.87
C GLY A 407 25.09 -11.56 17.06
N ASP A 408 24.98 -10.27 16.81
CA ASP A 408 24.95 -9.22 17.83
C ASP A 408 23.62 -9.13 18.61
N VAL A 409 22.56 -9.76 18.12
CA VAL A 409 21.22 -9.68 18.74
C VAL A 409 20.90 -10.94 19.53
N VAL A 410 21.20 -12.11 18.97
CA VAL A 410 20.88 -13.42 19.53
C VAL A 410 22.00 -14.40 19.20
N THR A 411 22.53 -15.09 20.22
CA THR A 411 23.49 -16.16 20.03
C THR A 411 22.75 -17.47 19.70
N PRO A 412 23.09 -18.18 18.61
CA PRO A 412 22.51 -19.48 18.29
C PRO A 412 22.98 -20.53 19.32
N ALA A 413 22.12 -21.51 19.65
CA ALA A 413 22.45 -22.61 20.58
C ALA A 413 23.41 -23.63 19.94
N GLU A 414 23.42 -23.72 18.61
CA GLU A 414 24.33 -24.57 17.84
C GLU A 414 24.72 -23.86 16.55
N THR A 415 25.73 -24.31 15.87
CA THR A 415 26.15 -23.74 14.57
C THR A 415 25.03 -23.84 13.55
N PRO A 416 24.59 -22.70 12.94
CA PRO A 416 23.58 -22.71 11.92
C PRO A 416 24.05 -23.52 10.69
N LEU A 417 23.20 -24.43 10.21
CA LEU A 417 23.46 -25.26 9.04
C LEU A 417 22.59 -24.82 7.86
N PRO A 418 23.10 -23.97 6.97
CA PRO A 418 22.32 -23.55 5.80
C PRO A 418 22.20 -24.69 4.80
N VAL A 419 20.98 -24.92 4.31
CA VAL A 419 20.67 -25.97 3.32
C VAL A 419 20.20 -25.39 1.98
N ALA A 420 19.70 -24.16 1.98
CA ALA A 420 19.20 -23.48 0.79
C ALA A 420 19.12 -21.96 1.01
N PHE A 421 18.83 -21.26 -0.09
CA PHE A 421 18.36 -19.88 -0.08
C PHE A 421 16.93 -19.81 -0.57
N TYR A 422 16.17 -18.86 -0.01
CA TYR A 422 15.16 -18.17 -0.77
C TYR A 422 15.82 -16.96 -1.45
N GLU A 423 15.62 -16.82 -2.74
CA GLU A 423 16.21 -15.74 -3.53
C GLU A 423 15.13 -14.94 -4.27
N GLY A 424 15.33 -13.64 -4.41
CA GLY A 424 14.41 -12.80 -5.16
C GLY A 424 14.96 -11.42 -5.49
N VAL A 425 14.46 -10.86 -6.59
CA VAL A 425 14.80 -9.50 -7.03
C VAL A 425 13.65 -8.58 -6.67
N ARG A 426 13.91 -7.64 -5.78
CA ARG A 426 12.95 -6.61 -5.36
C ARG A 426 13.05 -5.41 -6.29
N ALA A 427 11.92 -4.90 -6.76
CA ALA A 427 11.86 -3.62 -7.46
C ALA A 427 11.82 -2.49 -6.43
N VAL A 428 12.78 -1.58 -6.47
CA VAL A 428 12.92 -0.47 -5.53
C VAL A 428 12.95 0.84 -6.31
N SER A 429 12.11 1.80 -5.95
CA SER A 429 12.17 3.16 -6.49
C SER A 429 13.31 3.97 -5.86
N ALA A 430 13.74 5.03 -6.51
CA ALA A 430 14.82 5.90 -6.02
C ALA A 430 14.57 6.46 -4.61
N ASP A 431 13.30 6.67 -4.21
CA ASP A 431 12.92 7.16 -2.87
C ASP A 431 12.44 6.05 -1.93
N ARG A 432 12.50 4.79 -2.35
CA ARG A 432 12.10 3.60 -1.60
C ARG A 432 10.62 3.53 -1.22
N LEU A 433 9.77 4.33 -1.86
CA LEU A 433 8.32 4.29 -1.71
C LEU A 433 7.69 3.58 -2.91
N PRO A 434 6.55 2.92 -2.75
CA PRO A 434 5.84 2.31 -3.87
C PRO A 434 5.50 3.32 -4.98
N VAL A 435 5.25 2.81 -6.17
CA VAL A 435 4.80 3.60 -7.32
C VAL A 435 3.40 3.15 -7.69
N VAL A 436 2.42 4.03 -7.44
CA VAL A 436 0.99 3.73 -7.55
C VAL A 436 0.25 4.90 -8.18
N GLY A 437 -0.50 4.64 -9.24
CA GLY A 437 -1.32 5.66 -9.93
C GLY A 437 -1.18 5.63 -11.44
N ALA A 438 -1.72 6.66 -12.10
CA ALA A 438 -1.64 6.82 -13.55
C ALA A 438 -0.19 6.99 -14.01
N ALA A 439 0.21 6.29 -15.05
CA ALA A 439 1.55 6.39 -15.61
C ALA A 439 1.77 7.77 -16.27
N PRO A 440 2.95 8.40 -16.14
CA PRO A 440 3.27 9.60 -16.91
C PRO A 440 3.26 9.30 -18.42
N ASP A 441 2.80 10.27 -19.21
CA ASP A 441 2.87 10.19 -20.67
C ASP A 441 4.24 10.70 -21.14
N ALA A 442 5.17 9.79 -21.42
CA ALA A 442 6.52 10.13 -21.84
C ALA A 442 6.55 10.89 -23.18
N GLU A 443 5.62 10.58 -24.09
CA GLU A 443 5.55 11.26 -25.40
C GLU A 443 5.04 12.69 -25.25
N ALA A 444 3.96 12.88 -24.50
CA ALA A 444 3.41 14.22 -24.21
C ALA A 444 4.37 15.08 -23.36
N LEU A 445 5.24 14.47 -22.55
CA LEU A 445 6.26 15.17 -21.76
C LEU A 445 7.48 15.55 -22.60
N ARG A 446 7.67 14.93 -23.78
CA ARG A 446 8.82 15.21 -24.65
C ARG A 446 8.78 16.65 -25.15
N GLY A 447 9.85 17.38 -24.90
CA GLY A 447 9.96 18.79 -25.25
C GLY A 447 9.06 19.75 -24.48
N LEU A 448 8.21 19.24 -23.54
CA LEU A 448 7.36 20.07 -22.71
C LEU A 448 8.18 20.86 -21.69
N ALA A 449 7.94 22.16 -21.64
CA ALA A 449 8.56 23.06 -20.65
C ALA A 449 7.47 23.84 -19.91
N PHE A 450 7.73 24.17 -18.66
CA PHE A 450 6.83 24.90 -17.79
C PHE A 450 7.39 26.27 -17.38
N ARG A 451 6.51 27.25 -17.23
CA ARG A 451 6.86 28.51 -16.55
C ARG A 451 6.85 28.27 -15.03
N GLY A 452 8.02 27.89 -14.49
CA GLY A 452 8.18 27.49 -13.09
C GLY A 452 8.06 25.98 -12.88
N VAL A 453 7.90 25.56 -11.62
CA VAL A 453 7.83 24.13 -11.24
C VAL A 453 6.39 23.64 -11.37
N PRO A 454 6.10 22.66 -12.24
CA PRO A 454 4.76 22.11 -12.34
C PRO A 454 4.39 21.32 -11.08
N GLN A 455 3.11 21.30 -10.75
CA GLN A 455 2.56 20.34 -9.78
C GLN A 455 2.25 19.02 -10.49
N GLU A 456 2.17 17.93 -9.75
CA GLU A 456 1.87 16.61 -10.34
C GLU A 456 0.58 16.59 -11.17
N LYS A 457 -0.46 17.30 -10.70
CA LYS A 457 -1.75 17.44 -11.41
C LYS A 457 -1.65 18.13 -12.77
N ASP A 458 -0.55 18.87 -13.03
CA ASP A 458 -0.34 19.61 -14.28
C ASP A 458 0.41 18.76 -15.32
N LEU A 459 0.88 17.58 -14.91
CA LEU A 459 1.65 16.68 -15.76
C LEU A 459 0.73 15.70 -16.51
N PRO A 460 0.97 15.47 -17.82
CA PRO A 460 0.19 14.54 -18.61
C PRO A 460 0.41 13.10 -18.18
N THR A 461 -0.66 12.31 -18.26
CA THR A 461 -0.68 10.88 -17.98
C THR A 461 -1.10 10.08 -19.20
N ALA A 462 -0.51 8.92 -19.39
CA ALA A 462 -0.88 7.99 -20.45
C ALA A 462 -2.28 7.42 -20.20
N GLU A 463 -3.17 7.62 -21.16
CA GLU A 463 -4.57 7.23 -21.03
C GLU A 463 -4.72 5.72 -20.86
N GLY A 464 -5.39 5.29 -19.79
CA GLY A 464 -5.65 3.89 -19.50
C GLY A 464 -4.42 3.09 -19.03
N LEU A 465 -3.26 3.71 -18.78
CA LEU A 465 -2.05 3.05 -18.27
C LEU A 465 -1.81 3.40 -16.81
N TRP A 466 -1.67 2.37 -15.99
CA TRP A 466 -1.57 2.48 -14.54
C TRP A 466 -0.40 1.66 -14.00
N LEU A 467 0.19 2.09 -12.90
CA LEU A 467 1.31 1.45 -12.25
C LEU A 467 0.94 1.05 -10.81
N CYS A 468 1.31 -0.17 -10.40
CA CYS A 468 1.28 -0.63 -9.02
C CYS A 468 2.53 -1.48 -8.76
N THR A 469 3.66 -0.84 -8.50
CA THR A 469 4.97 -1.49 -8.54
C THR A 469 5.94 -0.90 -7.52
N ALA A 470 7.20 -1.34 -7.54
CA ALA A 470 8.28 -0.86 -6.68
C ALA A 470 8.00 -1.02 -5.17
N MET A 471 7.38 -2.13 -4.77
CA MET A 471 7.07 -2.41 -3.36
C MET A 471 8.31 -2.67 -2.49
N GLY A 472 9.48 -2.84 -3.09
CA GLY A 472 10.72 -3.16 -2.39
C GLY A 472 10.57 -4.40 -1.51
N SER A 473 11.04 -4.30 -0.26
CA SER A 473 10.93 -5.37 0.74
C SER A 473 9.60 -5.37 1.51
N ARG A 474 8.66 -4.47 1.18
CA ARG A 474 7.44 -4.22 1.98
C ARG A 474 6.15 -4.56 1.22
N GLY A 475 6.22 -5.45 0.22
CA GLY A 475 5.06 -5.84 -0.56
C GLY A 475 3.91 -6.41 0.27
N ILE A 476 4.19 -7.10 1.36
CA ILE A 476 3.18 -7.60 2.29
C ILE A 476 2.46 -6.43 2.97
N THR A 477 3.21 -5.48 3.51
CA THR A 477 2.69 -4.33 4.25
C THR A 477 1.91 -3.38 3.33
N TRP A 478 2.41 -3.12 2.12
CA TRP A 478 1.86 -2.08 1.26
C TRP A 478 0.90 -2.56 0.17
N GLY A 479 0.97 -3.86 -0.20
CA GLY A 479 0.29 -4.35 -1.40
C GLY A 479 -1.21 -4.05 -1.44
N ARG A 480 -1.95 -4.34 -0.37
CA ARG A 480 -3.38 -4.06 -0.29
C ARG A 480 -3.68 -2.55 -0.31
N LEU A 481 -2.96 -1.76 0.51
CA LEU A 481 -3.13 -0.31 0.55
C LEU A 481 -2.91 0.32 -0.84
N CYS A 482 -1.84 -0.09 -1.52
CA CYS A 482 -1.51 0.38 -2.86
C CYS A 482 -2.57 0.01 -3.90
N ALA A 483 -3.04 -1.24 -3.87
CA ALA A 483 -4.09 -1.71 -4.77
C ALA A 483 -5.41 -0.96 -4.56
N GLN A 484 -5.84 -0.77 -3.32
CA GLN A 484 -7.04 0.00 -2.99
C GLN A 484 -6.91 1.47 -3.41
N THR A 485 -5.75 2.10 -3.18
CA THR A 485 -5.48 3.48 -3.61
C THR A 485 -5.57 3.60 -5.13
N LEU A 486 -4.95 2.67 -5.88
CA LEU A 486 -5.00 2.62 -7.33
C LEU A 486 -6.43 2.50 -7.86
N VAL A 487 -7.17 1.52 -7.36
CA VAL A 487 -8.52 1.24 -7.85
C VAL A 487 -9.49 2.38 -7.55
N ARG A 488 -9.32 3.07 -6.42
CA ARG A 488 -10.08 4.29 -6.09
C ARG A 488 -9.75 5.43 -7.06
N GLU A 489 -8.47 5.65 -7.35
CA GLU A 489 -8.04 6.67 -8.31
C GLU A 489 -8.59 6.38 -9.71
N LEU A 490 -8.53 5.12 -10.14
CA LEU A 490 -9.06 4.65 -11.42
C LEU A 490 -10.59 4.82 -11.52
N ALA A 491 -11.30 4.63 -10.40
CA ALA A 491 -12.74 4.87 -10.29
C ALA A 491 -13.13 6.36 -10.12
N GLY A 492 -12.16 7.26 -9.95
CA GLY A 492 -12.43 8.65 -9.58
C GLY A 492 -13.04 8.82 -8.21
N GLU A 493 -12.80 7.84 -7.32
CA GLU A 493 -13.20 7.89 -5.91
C GLU A 493 -12.16 8.61 -5.06
N ALA A 494 -12.56 8.99 -3.84
CA ALA A 494 -11.62 9.54 -2.88
C ALA A 494 -10.60 8.48 -2.45
N PRO A 495 -9.30 8.79 -2.47
CA PRO A 495 -8.32 7.95 -1.81
C PRO A 495 -8.55 8.02 -0.30
N LEU A 496 -8.67 6.87 0.38
CA LEU A 496 -8.78 6.81 1.84
C LEU A 496 -7.37 6.85 2.46
N LEU A 497 -6.65 7.89 2.13
CA LEU A 497 -5.26 8.13 2.52
C LEU A 497 -5.01 9.64 2.49
N GLU A 498 -4.11 10.12 3.34
CA GLU A 498 -3.74 11.53 3.35
C GLU A 498 -3.18 11.99 1.99
N ALA A 499 -3.54 13.19 1.56
CA ALA A 499 -3.12 13.75 0.28
C ALA A 499 -1.61 13.74 0.06
N ALA A 500 -0.84 14.01 1.12
CA ALA A 500 0.63 13.97 1.08
C ALA A 500 1.15 12.55 0.79
N LEU A 501 0.46 11.51 1.28
CA LEU A 501 0.82 10.12 1.04
C LEU A 501 0.38 9.65 -0.35
N VAL A 502 -0.77 10.14 -0.83
CA VAL A 502 -1.20 9.90 -2.23
C VAL A 502 -0.16 10.48 -3.19
N GLY A 503 0.29 11.72 -2.98
CA GLY A 503 1.38 12.33 -3.76
C GLY A 503 2.71 11.55 -3.62
N ALA A 504 3.01 11.05 -2.42
CA ALA A 504 4.22 10.23 -2.20
C ALA A 504 4.17 8.86 -2.93
N LEU A 505 2.99 8.36 -3.29
CA LEU A 505 2.80 7.15 -4.09
C LEU A 505 2.77 7.43 -5.60
N SER A 506 2.35 8.64 -6.01
CA SER A 506 2.14 9.00 -7.41
C SER A 506 3.38 8.79 -8.29
N PRO A 507 3.25 8.14 -9.46
CA PRO A 507 4.35 8.04 -10.43
C PRO A 507 4.84 9.41 -10.91
N LEU A 508 3.95 10.40 -10.97
CA LEU A 508 4.23 11.76 -11.44
C LEU A 508 5.20 12.53 -10.54
N ARG A 509 5.41 12.07 -9.28
CA ARG A 509 6.38 12.69 -8.35
C ARG A 509 7.81 12.72 -8.89
N PHE A 510 8.20 11.76 -9.71
CA PHE A 510 9.53 11.70 -10.32
C PHE A 510 9.66 12.75 -11.43
N ALA A 511 8.69 12.85 -12.31
CA ALA A 511 8.64 13.90 -13.33
C ALA A 511 8.64 15.31 -12.70
N ALA A 512 7.80 15.52 -11.67
CA ALA A 512 7.76 16.80 -10.94
C ALA A 512 9.11 17.14 -10.29
N ARG A 513 9.82 16.15 -9.73
CA ARG A 513 11.18 16.35 -9.18
C ARG A 513 12.19 16.67 -10.27
N ALA A 514 12.12 15.98 -11.41
CA ALA A 514 13.01 16.23 -12.54
C ALA A 514 12.81 17.66 -13.11
N TYR A 515 11.55 18.08 -13.28
CA TYR A 515 11.26 19.47 -13.67
C TYR A 515 11.70 20.50 -12.64
N ARG A 516 11.59 20.20 -11.35
CA ARG A 516 12.13 21.08 -10.31
C ARG A 516 13.65 21.22 -10.41
N ALA A 517 14.35 20.14 -10.63
CA ALA A 517 15.80 20.13 -10.80
C ALA A 517 16.26 20.88 -12.07
N SER A 518 15.49 20.82 -13.15
CA SER A 518 15.78 21.52 -14.41
C SER A 518 15.30 22.99 -14.44
N GLY A 519 14.62 23.47 -13.39
CA GLY A 519 13.98 24.79 -13.38
C GLY A 519 12.82 24.92 -14.37
N GLY A 520 12.10 23.83 -14.65
CA GLY A 520 10.98 23.77 -15.58
C GLY A 520 11.35 23.55 -17.05
N LYS A 521 12.64 23.34 -17.35
CA LYS A 521 13.09 23.04 -18.71
C LYS A 521 12.64 21.64 -19.15
N ALA A 522 12.52 21.44 -20.45
CA ALA A 522 12.22 20.12 -21.01
C ALA A 522 13.20 19.05 -20.49
N LEU A 523 12.66 17.86 -20.18
CA LEU A 523 13.44 16.78 -19.56
C LEU A 523 14.16 15.91 -20.59
N PHE A 524 13.65 15.79 -21.82
CA PHE A 524 14.20 15.00 -22.94
C PHE A 524 13.56 15.41 -24.29
#